data_79cc1faed202b5bf711408600a6bbe19
#
_entry.id   79cc1faed202b5bf711408600a6bbe19
#
_cell.length_a   1.000
_cell.length_b   1.000
_cell.length_c   1.000
_cell.angle_alpha   90.00
_cell.angle_beta   90.00
_cell.angle_gamma   90.00
#
_symmetry.space_group_name_H-M   'P 1'
#
loop_
_entity.id
_entity.type
_entity.pdbx_description
1 polymer ?
#
loop_
_entity_poly.entity_id
_entity_poly.type
_entity_poly.pdbx_seq_one_letter_code
_entity_poly.pdbx_strand_id
1 'polypeptide(L)'
;MSQLKAWKLISLFCLVSLLMGCESKEEQLKQTIQQSIEKAEVELNQLGTALDNGSLRNATILKQYGQVLAEQQPQLSEIARVISLDATREGAIYTGLKQRLADVKSTYLIPPYEDTLHQLDLIRDAAKPSLFQDALTDPINMLADMSQGSLARVGAISEAAEGESVGNQLVGNPNYGQWQTNSSGTSFWVWYGMYRMLGDVFDRVEYGRWSRHRKYSYYN
;
A
#
# COMPACT_ATOMS: atom_id res chain seq x y z
N MET A 1 -43.61 57.43 0.48
CA MET A 1 -42.84 56.86 1.55
C MET A 1 -42.66 55.29 1.39
N SER A 2 -43.38 54.62 0.50
CA SER A 2 -43.25 53.16 0.27
C SER A 2 -42.09 52.73 -0.63
N GLN A 3 -41.76 53.54 -1.61
CA GLN A 3 -40.72 53.24 -2.61
C GLN A 3 -39.29 53.24 -2.02
N LEU A 4 -38.99 54.13 -1.06
CA LEU A 4 -37.68 54.19 -0.40
C LEU A 4 -37.40 52.97 0.53
N LYS A 5 -38.45 52.36 1.08
CA LYS A 5 -38.33 51.17 1.92
C LYS A 5 -38.05 49.92 1.08
N ALA A 6 -38.64 49.80 -0.11
CA ALA A 6 -38.42 48.69 -1.03
C ALA A 6 -36.97 48.71 -1.59
N TRP A 7 -36.43 49.89 -1.92
CA TRP A 7 -35.05 50.00 -2.41
C TRP A 7 -34.02 49.65 -1.33
N LYS A 8 -34.25 50.01 -0.07
CA LYS A 8 -33.38 49.64 1.05
C LYS A 8 -33.41 48.14 1.32
N LEU A 9 -34.56 47.48 1.17
CA LEU A 9 -34.66 46.00 1.29
C LEU A 9 -33.98 45.28 0.15
N ILE A 10 -34.11 45.73 -1.09
CA ILE A 10 -33.42 45.17 -2.25
C ILE A 10 -31.92 45.38 -2.13
N SER A 11 -31.43 46.53 -1.70
CA SER A 11 -30.00 46.80 -1.48
C SER A 11 -29.42 45.94 -0.37
N LEU A 12 -30.17 45.71 0.71
CA LEU A 12 -29.76 44.82 1.81
C LEU A 12 -29.72 43.36 1.37
N PHE A 13 -30.68 42.92 0.54
CA PHE A 13 -30.71 41.56 0.00
C PHE A 13 -29.57 41.31 -0.99
N CYS A 14 -29.22 42.28 -1.85
CA CYS A 14 -28.04 42.18 -2.72
C CYS A 14 -26.71 42.18 -1.94
N LEU A 15 -26.64 42.91 -0.82
CA LEU A 15 -25.43 42.91 0.02
C LEU A 15 -25.23 41.56 0.74
N VAL A 16 -26.32 40.95 1.17
CA VAL A 16 -26.28 39.60 1.83
C VAL A 16 -25.94 38.52 0.82
N SER A 17 -26.41 38.63 -0.43
CA SER A 17 -26.04 37.62 -1.46
C SER A 17 -24.58 37.75 -1.94
N LEU A 18 -23.92 38.88 -1.79
CA LEU A 18 -22.50 39.07 -2.08
C LEU A 18 -21.60 38.54 -0.98
N LEU A 19 -22.11 38.30 0.22
CA LEU A 19 -21.35 37.67 1.33
C LEU A 19 -21.43 36.14 1.33
N MET A 20 -22.25 35.54 0.47
CA MET A 20 -22.44 34.10 0.39
C MET A 20 -21.57 33.38 -0.67
N GLY A 21 -20.52 33.96 -1.20
CA GLY A 21 -19.91 33.38 -2.36
C GLY A 21 -18.44 33.64 -2.64
N CYS A 22 -17.57 33.51 -1.66
CA CYS A 22 -16.18 33.23 -1.96
C CYS A 22 -15.60 32.33 -0.85
N GLU A 23 -15.84 31.03 -0.97
CA GLU A 23 -14.97 30.11 -0.26
C GLU A 23 -13.53 30.37 -0.70
N SER A 24 -12.62 30.53 0.26
CA SER A 24 -11.22 30.72 -0.06
C SER A 24 -10.72 29.48 -0.81
N LYS A 25 -9.75 29.63 -1.70
CA LYS A 25 -9.12 28.50 -2.40
C LYS A 25 -8.63 27.44 -1.41
N GLU A 26 -8.18 27.87 -0.25
CA GLU A 26 -7.77 26.99 0.85
C GLU A 26 -8.94 26.16 1.39
N GLU A 27 -10.10 26.74 1.58
CA GLU A 27 -11.28 26.03 2.08
C GLU A 27 -11.78 25.01 1.06
N GLN A 28 -11.76 25.35 -0.22
CA GLN A 28 -12.08 24.39 -1.30
C GLN A 28 -11.10 23.21 -1.33
N LEU A 29 -9.81 23.44 -1.11
CA LEU A 29 -8.81 22.39 -1.03
C LEU A 29 -9.07 21.47 0.18
N LYS A 30 -9.35 22.01 1.35
CA LYS A 30 -9.69 21.24 2.55
C LYS A 30 -10.93 20.36 2.34
N GLN A 31 -11.97 20.89 1.72
CA GLN A 31 -13.17 20.12 1.37
C GLN A 31 -12.85 19.00 0.37
N THR A 32 -12.02 19.28 -0.63
CA THR A 32 -11.57 18.27 -1.60
C THR A 32 -10.78 17.16 -0.93
N ILE A 33 -9.89 17.51 0.01
CA ILE A 33 -9.14 16.55 0.81
C ILE A 33 -10.09 15.67 1.62
N GLN A 34 -11.04 16.27 2.33
CA GLN A 34 -12.02 15.54 3.14
C GLN A 34 -12.80 14.53 2.29
N GLN A 35 -13.29 14.93 1.13
CA GLN A 35 -13.97 14.05 0.18
C GLN A 35 -13.05 12.93 -0.34
N SER A 36 -11.77 13.24 -0.57
CA SER A 36 -10.80 12.24 -1.02
C SER A 36 -10.46 11.22 0.08
N ILE A 37 -10.41 11.66 1.35
CA ILE A 37 -10.27 10.76 2.51
C ILE A 37 -11.46 9.78 2.57
N GLU A 38 -12.68 10.29 2.47
CA GLU A 38 -13.89 9.44 2.51
C GLU A 38 -13.90 8.41 1.37
N LYS A 39 -13.49 8.82 0.16
CA LYS A 39 -13.35 7.89 -0.98
C LYS A 39 -12.27 6.83 -0.70
N ALA A 40 -11.11 7.23 -0.19
CA ALA A 40 -10.03 6.31 0.14
C ALA A 40 -10.46 5.28 1.22
N GLU A 41 -11.23 5.69 2.23
CA GLU A 41 -11.81 4.79 3.23
C GLU A 41 -12.75 3.76 2.61
N VAL A 42 -13.64 4.21 1.72
CA VAL A 42 -14.59 3.32 1.03
C VAL A 42 -13.85 2.33 0.14
N GLU A 43 -12.91 2.78 -0.69
CA GLU A 43 -12.12 1.94 -1.60
C GLU A 43 -11.28 0.92 -0.83
N LEU A 44 -10.63 1.34 0.27
CA LEU A 44 -9.85 0.44 1.12
C LEU A 44 -10.73 -0.60 1.84
N ASN A 45 -11.93 -0.22 2.30
CA ASN A 45 -12.88 -1.17 2.87
C ASN A 45 -13.41 -2.16 1.83
N GLN A 46 -13.66 -1.72 0.58
CA GLN A 46 -14.04 -2.59 -0.53
C GLN A 46 -12.93 -3.59 -0.87
N LEU A 47 -11.67 -3.15 -0.90
CA LEU A 47 -10.52 -4.03 -1.07
C LEU A 47 -10.47 -5.08 0.05
N GLY A 48 -10.64 -4.67 1.31
CA GLY A 48 -10.70 -5.60 2.43
C GLY A 48 -11.82 -6.62 2.29
N THR A 49 -13.01 -6.20 1.83
CA THR A 49 -14.13 -7.12 1.55
C THR A 49 -13.78 -8.10 0.43
N ALA A 50 -13.06 -7.64 -0.60
CA ALA A 50 -12.60 -8.50 -1.69
C ALA A 50 -11.54 -9.54 -1.23
N LEU A 51 -10.71 -9.21 -0.24
CA LEU A 51 -9.80 -10.16 0.41
C LEU A 51 -10.56 -11.21 1.22
N ASP A 52 -11.60 -10.79 1.95
CA ASP A 52 -12.38 -11.68 2.82
C ASP A 52 -13.23 -12.67 2.01
N ASN A 53 -13.84 -12.22 0.92
CA ASN A 53 -14.75 -13.04 0.09
C ASN A 53 -14.06 -13.84 -1.01
N GLY A 54 -12.71 -13.74 -1.12
CA GLY A 54 -11.93 -14.50 -2.10
C GLY A 54 -12.09 -14.06 -3.55
N SER A 55 -12.61 -12.86 -3.82
CA SER A 55 -12.78 -12.35 -5.19
C SER A 55 -11.47 -11.94 -5.87
N LEU A 56 -10.38 -11.83 -5.11
CA LEU A 56 -9.04 -11.54 -5.62
C LEU A 56 -8.30 -12.84 -5.94
N ARG A 57 -8.10 -13.13 -7.22
CA ARG A 57 -7.45 -14.35 -7.70
C ARG A 57 -6.08 -14.58 -7.07
N ASN A 58 -5.22 -13.57 -7.07
CA ASN A 58 -3.86 -13.71 -6.54
C ASN A 58 -3.87 -13.91 -5.01
N ALA A 59 -4.80 -13.32 -4.27
CA ALA A 59 -4.97 -13.61 -2.85
C ALA A 59 -5.38 -15.06 -2.60
N THR A 60 -6.27 -15.61 -3.44
CA THR A 60 -6.64 -17.03 -3.37
C THR A 60 -5.45 -17.94 -3.68
N ILE A 61 -4.67 -17.64 -4.72
CA ILE A 61 -3.46 -18.40 -5.07
C ILE A 61 -2.45 -18.36 -3.92
N LEU A 62 -2.21 -17.17 -3.35
CA LEU A 62 -1.25 -17.02 -2.24
C LEU A 62 -1.61 -17.88 -1.03
N LYS A 63 -2.89 -17.90 -0.63
CA LYS A 63 -3.40 -18.76 0.45
C LYS A 63 -3.19 -20.25 0.13
N GLN A 64 -3.53 -20.67 -1.09
CA GLN A 64 -3.38 -22.05 -1.52
C GLN A 64 -1.90 -22.48 -1.57
N TYR A 65 -1.02 -21.63 -2.09
CA TYR A 65 0.41 -21.90 -2.14
C TYR A 65 1.02 -22.03 -0.74
N GLY A 66 0.63 -21.14 0.19
CA GLY A 66 1.05 -21.24 1.57
C GLY A 66 0.63 -22.56 2.24
N GLN A 67 -0.61 -23.00 1.99
CA GLN A 67 -1.11 -24.26 2.51
C GLN A 67 -0.34 -25.47 1.92
N VAL A 68 -0.20 -25.52 0.59
CA VAL A 68 0.52 -26.62 -0.08
C VAL A 68 1.97 -26.69 0.38
N LEU A 69 2.65 -25.54 0.47
CA LEU A 69 4.05 -25.51 0.93
C LEU A 69 4.17 -25.98 2.37
N ALA A 70 3.27 -25.57 3.26
CA ALA A 70 3.26 -25.99 4.66
C ALA A 70 3.03 -27.51 4.82
N GLU A 71 2.21 -28.11 3.96
CA GLU A 71 1.95 -29.57 3.94
C GLU A 71 3.13 -30.35 3.38
N GLN A 72 3.74 -29.88 2.29
CA GLN A 72 4.86 -30.58 1.62
C GLN A 72 6.19 -30.37 2.35
N GLN A 73 6.39 -29.23 2.99
CA GLN A 73 7.62 -28.85 3.67
C GLN A 73 7.31 -28.27 5.06
N PRO A 74 7.01 -29.12 6.07
CA PRO A 74 6.60 -28.67 7.40
C PRO A 74 7.59 -27.70 8.09
N GLN A 75 8.89 -27.80 7.77
CA GLN A 75 9.91 -26.89 8.26
C GLN A 75 9.74 -25.45 7.76
N LEU A 76 9.00 -25.24 6.66
CA LEU A 76 8.69 -23.92 6.08
C LEU A 76 7.28 -23.44 6.43
N SER A 77 6.52 -24.19 7.22
CA SER A 77 5.11 -23.90 7.50
C SER A 77 4.90 -22.53 8.11
N GLU A 78 5.75 -22.10 9.03
CA GLU A 78 5.63 -20.78 9.66
C GLU A 78 5.92 -19.64 8.67
N ILE A 79 6.92 -19.77 7.81
CA ILE A 79 7.24 -18.81 6.76
C ILE A 79 6.09 -18.75 5.77
N ALA A 80 5.60 -19.90 5.30
CA ALA A 80 4.47 -19.98 4.37
C ALA A 80 3.22 -19.30 4.95
N ARG A 81 2.92 -19.55 6.24
CA ARG A 81 1.81 -18.90 6.96
C ARG A 81 1.96 -17.38 6.97
N VAL A 82 3.13 -16.88 7.36
CA VAL A 82 3.39 -15.44 7.49
C VAL A 82 3.29 -14.73 6.13
N ILE A 83 3.86 -15.30 5.07
CA ILE A 83 3.77 -14.73 3.72
C ILE A 83 2.31 -14.74 3.23
N SER A 84 1.55 -15.80 3.53
CA SER A 84 0.14 -15.90 3.15
C SER A 84 -0.77 -14.88 3.82
N LEU A 85 -0.35 -14.23 4.91
CA LEU A 85 -1.09 -13.13 5.53
C LEU A 85 -1.33 -11.95 4.58
N ASP A 86 -0.45 -11.74 3.58
CA ASP A 86 -0.64 -10.67 2.60
C ASP A 86 -1.89 -10.85 1.73
N ALA A 87 -2.44 -12.06 1.70
CA ALA A 87 -3.76 -12.35 1.12
C ALA A 87 -4.94 -12.02 2.07
N THR A 88 -4.70 -11.34 3.18
CA THR A 88 -5.69 -11.03 4.21
C THR A 88 -5.62 -9.57 4.65
N ARG A 89 -6.55 -9.16 5.51
CA ARG A 89 -6.53 -7.82 6.14
C ARG A 89 -5.40 -7.62 7.15
N GLU A 90 -4.78 -8.70 7.62
CA GLU A 90 -3.65 -8.68 8.56
C GLU A 90 -2.30 -8.55 7.85
N GLY A 91 -2.27 -8.76 6.54
CA GLY A 91 -1.05 -8.67 5.75
C GLY A 91 -0.46 -7.26 5.72
N ALA A 92 0.88 -7.20 5.53
CA ALA A 92 1.63 -5.95 5.58
C ALA A 92 1.18 -4.95 4.52
N ILE A 93 0.80 -5.43 3.31
CA ILE A 93 0.37 -4.55 2.21
C ILE A 93 -0.93 -3.83 2.61
N TYR A 94 -1.95 -4.55 3.08
CA TYR A 94 -3.23 -3.95 3.45
C TYR A 94 -3.12 -3.07 4.70
N THR A 95 -2.43 -3.55 5.74
CA THR A 95 -2.23 -2.79 6.98
C THR A 95 -1.39 -1.55 6.75
N GLY A 96 -0.40 -1.61 5.86
CA GLY A 96 0.39 -0.45 5.44
C GLY A 96 -0.47 0.63 4.78
N LEU A 97 -1.40 0.27 3.90
CA LEU A 97 -2.35 1.23 3.29
C LEU A 97 -3.26 1.87 4.35
N LYS A 98 -3.76 1.09 5.31
CA LYS A 98 -4.54 1.62 6.44
C LYS A 98 -3.75 2.61 7.28
N GLN A 99 -2.50 2.28 7.59
CA GLN A 99 -1.64 3.16 8.39
C GLN A 99 -1.36 4.47 7.64
N ARG A 100 -1.00 4.40 6.35
CA ARG A 100 -0.79 5.60 5.53
C ARG A 100 -2.04 6.49 5.48
N LEU A 101 -3.22 5.92 5.34
CA LEU A 101 -4.47 6.69 5.38
C LEU A 101 -4.69 7.32 6.75
N ALA A 102 -4.39 6.61 7.84
CA ALA A 102 -4.48 7.15 9.20
C ALA A 102 -3.50 8.33 9.41
N ASP A 103 -2.28 8.20 8.90
CA ASP A 103 -1.26 9.26 8.97
C ASP A 103 -1.72 10.51 8.21
N VAL A 104 -2.23 10.35 6.98
CA VAL A 104 -2.81 11.46 6.20
C VAL A 104 -3.97 12.12 6.95
N LYS A 105 -4.87 11.33 7.54
CA LYS A 105 -6.00 11.85 8.34
C LYS A 105 -5.54 12.63 9.56
N SER A 106 -4.40 12.32 10.13
CA SER A 106 -3.86 13.06 11.29
C SER A 106 -3.23 14.39 10.91
N THR A 107 -2.85 14.58 9.65
CA THR A 107 -2.07 15.73 9.18
C THR A 107 -2.75 16.54 8.06
N TYR A 108 -3.95 16.17 7.60
CA TYR A 108 -4.57 16.73 6.39
C TYR A 108 -4.89 18.22 6.45
N LEU A 109 -4.92 18.82 7.65
CA LEU A 109 -5.10 20.27 7.84
C LEU A 109 -3.79 21.06 7.81
N ILE A 110 -2.65 20.39 7.63
CA ILE A 110 -1.32 21.00 7.61
C ILE A 110 -0.87 21.16 6.15
N PRO A 111 -0.55 22.38 5.68
CA PRO A 111 -0.01 22.60 4.34
C PRO A 111 1.36 21.91 4.14
N PRO A 112 1.73 21.56 2.91
CA PRO A 112 1.03 21.85 1.66
C PRO A 112 -0.09 20.84 1.34
N TYR A 113 -1.28 21.35 0.99
CA TYR A 113 -2.48 20.53 0.75
C TYR A 113 -2.40 19.68 -0.51
N GLU A 114 -1.64 20.13 -1.51
CA GLU A 114 -1.40 19.40 -2.76
C GLU A 114 -0.68 18.07 -2.49
N ASP A 115 0.29 18.04 -1.57
CA ASP A 115 0.98 16.82 -1.17
C ASP A 115 0.02 15.83 -0.50
N THR A 116 -0.90 16.33 0.32
CA THR A 116 -1.94 15.53 0.95
C THR A 116 -2.85 14.88 -0.10
N LEU A 117 -3.31 15.63 -1.10
CA LEU A 117 -4.10 15.08 -2.21
C LEU A 117 -3.33 14.03 -2.99
N HIS A 118 -2.07 14.29 -3.30
CA HIS A 118 -1.21 13.31 -3.99
C HIS A 118 -1.06 12.02 -3.17
N GLN A 119 -0.85 12.10 -1.86
CA GLN A 119 -0.78 10.91 -1.00
C GLN A 119 -2.10 10.12 -1.00
N LEU A 120 -3.24 10.81 -0.97
CA LEU A 120 -4.55 10.16 -1.04
C LEU A 120 -4.76 9.46 -2.39
N ASP A 121 -4.36 10.06 -3.50
CA ASP A 121 -4.44 9.43 -4.81
C ASP A 121 -3.56 8.17 -4.88
N LEU A 122 -2.35 8.19 -4.33
CA LEU A 122 -1.48 7.01 -4.25
C LEU A 122 -2.11 5.88 -3.41
N ILE A 123 -2.75 6.21 -2.27
CA ILE A 123 -3.44 5.23 -1.43
C ILE A 123 -4.62 4.61 -2.19
N ARG A 124 -5.41 5.43 -2.87
CA ARG A 124 -6.58 5.00 -3.65
C ARG A 124 -6.16 4.13 -4.84
N ASP A 125 -5.10 4.51 -5.54
CA ASP A 125 -4.54 3.70 -6.62
C ASP A 125 -4.08 2.33 -6.11
N ALA A 126 -3.33 2.29 -5.01
CA ALA A 126 -2.87 1.05 -4.40
C ALA A 126 -4.01 0.17 -3.85
N ALA A 127 -5.16 0.77 -3.51
CA ALA A 127 -6.36 0.04 -3.08
C ALA A 127 -7.16 -0.57 -4.26
N LYS A 128 -6.83 -0.23 -5.51
CA LYS A 128 -7.49 -0.83 -6.68
C LYS A 128 -7.21 -2.35 -6.73
N PRO A 129 -8.26 -3.19 -6.91
CA PRO A 129 -8.09 -4.64 -6.95
C PRO A 129 -7.02 -5.14 -7.93
N SER A 130 -6.87 -4.50 -9.09
CA SER A 130 -5.85 -4.85 -10.08
C SER A 130 -4.44 -4.62 -9.53
N LEU A 131 -4.14 -3.43 -9.03
CA LEU A 131 -2.82 -3.08 -8.51
C LEU A 131 -2.49 -3.86 -7.23
N PHE A 132 -3.48 -4.10 -6.37
CA PHE A 132 -3.28 -4.94 -5.19
C PHE A 132 -2.95 -6.39 -5.57
N GLN A 133 -3.63 -6.96 -6.57
CA GLN A 133 -3.31 -8.30 -7.07
C GLN A 133 -1.92 -8.37 -7.69
N ASP A 134 -1.49 -7.34 -8.41
CA ASP A 134 -0.12 -7.27 -8.94
C ASP A 134 0.91 -7.25 -7.81
N ALA A 135 0.62 -6.53 -6.71
CA ALA A 135 1.47 -6.51 -5.52
C ALA A 135 1.63 -7.89 -4.86
N LEU A 136 0.63 -8.77 -4.97
CA LEU A 136 0.71 -10.14 -4.46
C LEU A 136 1.56 -11.08 -5.32
N THR A 137 2.03 -10.65 -6.48
CA THR A 137 2.86 -11.47 -7.38
C THR A 137 4.18 -11.86 -6.71
N ASP A 138 4.83 -10.93 -6.01
CA ASP A 138 6.10 -11.18 -5.33
C ASP A 138 5.96 -12.24 -4.21
N PRO A 139 5.04 -12.14 -3.24
CA PRO A 139 4.86 -13.17 -2.24
C PRO A 139 4.42 -14.52 -2.82
N ILE A 140 3.61 -14.57 -3.89
CA ILE A 140 3.26 -15.82 -4.56
C ILE A 140 4.53 -16.47 -5.14
N ASN A 141 5.34 -15.70 -5.87
CA ASN A 141 6.56 -16.20 -6.49
C ASN A 141 7.58 -16.65 -5.47
N MET A 142 7.63 -15.99 -4.29
CA MET A 142 8.47 -16.45 -3.19
C MET A 142 8.07 -17.86 -2.73
N LEU A 143 6.76 -18.10 -2.50
CA LEU A 143 6.30 -19.45 -2.11
C LEU A 143 6.55 -20.47 -3.22
N ALA A 144 6.40 -20.08 -4.49
CA ALA A 144 6.70 -20.95 -5.63
C ALA A 144 8.17 -21.34 -5.66
N ASP A 145 9.09 -20.39 -5.46
CA ASP A 145 10.53 -20.67 -5.44
C ASP A 145 10.93 -21.58 -4.25
N MET A 146 10.33 -21.35 -3.08
CA MET A 146 10.55 -22.21 -1.91
C MET A 146 10.02 -23.63 -2.09
N SER A 147 9.08 -23.84 -3.01
CA SER A 147 8.47 -25.15 -3.29
C SER A 147 9.35 -26.11 -4.08
N GLN A 148 10.54 -25.70 -4.50
CA GLN A 148 11.46 -26.51 -5.32
C GLN A 148 10.83 -27.02 -6.63
N GLY A 149 9.95 -26.20 -7.22
CA GLY A 149 9.31 -26.47 -8.52
C GLY A 149 7.95 -27.18 -8.44
N SER A 150 7.43 -27.45 -7.23
CA SER A 150 6.08 -28.04 -7.09
C SER A 150 4.95 -27.01 -7.34
N LEU A 151 5.24 -25.70 -7.20
CA LEU A 151 4.33 -24.60 -7.44
C LEU A 151 4.84 -23.70 -8.58
N ALA A 152 3.95 -23.30 -9.47
CA ALA A 152 4.31 -22.46 -10.59
C ALA A 152 4.41 -20.99 -10.19
N ARG A 153 5.37 -20.25 -10.76
CA ARG A 153 5.42 -18.79 -10.66
C ARG A 153 4.25 -18.16 -11.42
N VAL A 154 3.80 -17.00 -10.94
CA VAL A 154 2.79 -16.18 -11.61
C VAL A 154 3.42 -14.91 -12.16
N GLY A 155 2.90 -14.41 -13.31
CA GLY A 155 3.43 -13.22 -13.98
C GLY A 155 4.70 -13.46 -14.79
N ALA A 156 5.20 -12.40 -15.44
CA ALA A 156 6.45 -12.46 -16.20
C ALA A 156 7.64 -12.42 -15.24
N ILE A 157 8.49 -13.43 -15.30
CA ILE A 157 9.79 -13.44 -14.62
C ILE A 157 10.72 -12.53 -15.41
N SER A 158 11.41 -11.60 -14.76
CA SER A 158 12.54 -10.94 -15.40
C SER A 158 13.71 -11.91 -15.48
N GLU A 159 14.42 -11.98 -16.60
CA GLU A 159 15.62 -12.83 -16.79
C GLU A 159 16.66 -12.65 -15.65
N ALA A 160 16.64 -11.48 -15.01
CA ALA A 160 17.53 -11.14 -13.91
C ALA A 160 17.14 -11.82 -12.57
N ALA A 161 15.88 -12.28 -12.41
CA ALA A 161 15.42 -12.94 -11.17
C ALA A 161 15.74 -14.43 -11.12
N GLU A 162 16.09 -15.05 -12.24
CA GLU A 162 16.32 -16.51 -12.35
C GLU A 162 17.51 -17.03 -11.56
N GLY A 163 18.41 -16.18 -11.08
CA GLY A 163 19.64 -16.58 -10.35
C GLY A 163 19.73 -16.08 -8.92
N GLU A 164 18.72 -15.36 -8.42
CA GLU A 164 18.77 -14.68 -7.12
C GLU A 164 18.09 -15.50 -6.00
N SER A 165 18.55 -15.27 -4.78
CA SER A 165 17.97 -15.90 -3.59
C SER A 165 16.51 -15.46 -3.42
N VAL A 166 15.65 -16.41 -3.03
CA VAL A 166 14.20 -16.25 -2.86
C VAL A 166 13.83 -15.01 -2.02
N GLY A 167 14.63 -14.68 -1.00
CA GLY A 167 14.40 -13.52 -0.13
C GLY A 167 14.53 -12.16 -0.82
N ASN A 168 15.27 -12.08 -1.92
CA ASN A 168 15.54 -10.80 -2.59
C ASN A 168 14.31 -10.20 -3.26
N GLN A 169 13.25 -10.96 -3.51
CA GLN A 169 12.04 -10.48 -4.16
C GLN A 169 11.22 -9.53 -3.29
N LEU A 170 11.28 -9.68 -1.96
CA LEU A 170 10.60 -8.80 -1.01
C LEU A 170 11.50 -7.69 -0.45
N VAL A 171 12.81 -7.78 -0.70
CA VAL A 171 13.77 -6.77 -0.27
C VAL A 171 13.55 -5.47 -1.06
N GLY A 172 13.55 -4.34 -0.35
CA GLY A 172 13.27 -3.04 -0.93
C GLY A 172 11.79 -2.66 -0.94
N ASN A 173 10.88 -3.60 -0.73
CA ASN A 173 9.46 -3.31 -0.57
C ASN A 173 9.18 -2.82 0.87
N PRO A 174 8.77 -1.55 1.07
CA PRO A 174 8.61 -0.93 2.38
C PRO A 174 7.51 -1.57 3.25
N ASN A 175 6.69 -2.46 2.70
CA ASN A 175 5.71 -3.21 3.49
C ASN A 175 6.35 -4.33 4.33
N TYR A 176 7.54 -4.81 3.95
CA TYR A 176 8.19 -5.96 4.58
C TYR A 176 9.38 -5.59 5.46
N GLY A 177 9.99 -4.42 5.26
CA GLY A 177 11.17 -4.00 6.01
C GLY A 177 11.65 -2.61 5.64
N GLN A 178 12.87 -2.29 6.06
CA GLN A 178 13.52 -1.01 5.76
C GLN A 178 15.02 -1.16 5.63
N TRP A 179 15.66 -0.23 4.90
CA TRP A 179 17.11 -0.10 4.88
C TRP A 179 17.62 0.56 6.15
N GLN A 180 18.62 -0.04 6.79
CA GLN A 180 19.33 0.54 7.92
C GLN A 180 20.82 0.62 7.62
N THR A 181 21.49 1.69 8.05
CA THR A 181 22.92 1.89 7.87
C THR A 181 23.64 1.71 9.20
N ASN A 182 24.68 0.89 9.21
CA ASN A 182 25.51 0.69 10.40
C ASN A 182 26.57 1.81 10.57
N SER A 183 27.34 1.76 11.65
CA SER A 183 28.37 2.74 11.95
C SER A 183 29.53 2.78 10.93
N SER A 184 29.71 1.74 10.14
CA SER A 184 30.71 1.69 9.05
C SER A 184 30.18 2.19 7.71
N GLY A 185 28.95 2.72 7.65
CA GLY A 185 28.32 3.26 6.44
C GLY A 185 27.71 2.20 5.50
N THR A 186 27.68 0.92 5.90
CA THR A 186 27.05 -0.13 5.09
C THR A 186 25.55 -0.18 5.37
N SER A 187 24.74 -0.03 4.33
CA SER A 187 23.28 -0.16 4.40
C SER A 187 22.85 -1.59 4.11
N PHE A 188 21.95 -2.11 4.94
CA PHE A 188 21.43 -3.48 4.84
C PHE A 188 19.91 -3.51 5.12
N TRP A 189 19.25 -4.55 4.61
CA TRP A 189 17.81 -4.73 4.78
C TRP A 189 17.47 -5.29 6.16
N VAL A 190 16.47 -4.71 6.82
CA VAL A 190 15.94 -5.17 8.11
C VAL A 190 14.45 -5.45 7.96
N TRP A 191 14.05 -6.67 8.21
CA TRP A 191 12.67 -7.13 8.14
C TRP A 191 11.83 -6.61 9.31
N TYR A 192 10.58 -6.22 9.04
CA TYR A 192 9.66 -5.82 10.10
C TYR A 192 9.08 -7.02 10.85
N GLY A 193 8.74 -6.82 12.10
CA GLY A 193 7.94 -7.61 13.00
C GLY A 193 7.72 -9.08 12.58
N MET A 194 6.57 -9.36 11.99
CA MET A 194 6.19 -10.72 11.57
C MET A 194 7.07 -11.35 10.48
N TYR A 195 7.78 -10.52 9.69
CA TYR A 195 8.70 -10.99 8.64
C TYR A 195 10.13 -11.19 9.13
N ARG A 196 10.42 -10.92 10.42
CA ARG A 196 11.77 -10.98 10.98
C ARG A 196 12.43 -12.33 10.80
N MET A 197 11.66 -13.43 10.84
CA MET A 197 12.15 -14.78 10.61
C MET A 197 12.74 -14.99 9.21
N LEU A 198 12.37 -14.16 8.22
CA LEU A 198 12.98 -14.23 6.89
C LEU A 198 14.46 -13.86 6.92
N GLY A 199 14.87 -13.01 7.89
CA GLY A 199 16.27 -12.69 8.11
C GLY A 199 17.12 -13.85 8.66
N ASP A 200 16.48 -14.88 9.24
CA ASP A 200 17.15 -16.08 9.74
C ASP A 200 17.31 -17.15 8.63
N VAL A 201 16.47 -17.04 7.58
CA VAL A 201 16.45 -18.00 6.45
C VAL A 201 17.23 -17.49 5.25
N PHE A 202 17.21 -16.18 5.03
CA PHE A 202 17.86 -15.53 3.90
C PHE A 202 19.10 -14.76 4.33
N ASP A 203 20.13 -14.79 3.50
CA ASP A 203 21.34 -14.04 3.76
C ASP A 203 21.06 -12.54 3.93
N ARG A 204 21.94 -11.90 4.71
CA ARG A 204 21.87 -10.46 4.91
C ARG A 204 22.07 -9.73 3.59
N VAL A 205 21.03 -9.01 3.13
CA VAL A 205 21.06 -8.27 1.87
C VAL A 205 21.61 -6.87 2.11
N GLU A 206 22.70 -6.55 1.40
CA GLU A 206 23.33 -5.21 1.41
C GLU A 206 22.80 -4.36 0.25
N TYR A 207 22.55 -3.07 0.52
CA TYR A 207 22.00 -2.12 -0.45
C TYR A 207 22.87 -2.02 -1.72
N GLY A 208 24.19 -2.00 -1.57
CA GLY A 208 25.12 -1.89 -2.72
C GLY A 208 25.06 -3.07 -3.70
N ARG A 209 24.72 -4.28 -3.20
CA ARG A 209 24.49 -5.46 -4.04
C ARG A 209 23.09 -5.41 -4.64
N TRP A 210 22.09 -5.20 -3.82
CA TRP A 210 20.69 -5.16 -4.20
C TRP A 210 20.39 -4.07 -5.25
N SER A 211 20.90 -2.85 -5.08
CA SER A 211 20.63 -1.71 -5.97
C SER A 211 21.09 -1.92 -7.42
N ARG A 212 22.02 -2.84 -7.66
CA ARG A 212 22.47 -3.21 -9.03
C ARG A 212 21.45 -4.10 -9.75
N HIS A 213 20.58 -4.76 -9.00
CA HIS A 213 19.62 -5.77 -9.48
C HIS A 213 18.17 -5.45 -9.11
N ARG A 214 17.83 -4.21 -8.76
CA ARG A 214 16.52 -3.78 -8.21
C ARG A 214 15.33 -3.88 -9.16
N LYS A 215 15.41 -4.68 -10.22
CA LYS A 215 14.32 -4.86 -11.19
C LYS A 215 13.34 -5.99 -10.81
N TYR A 216 13.48 -6.55 -9.61
CA TYR A 216 12.79 -7.79 -9.25
C TYR A 216 11.47 -7.60 -8.55
N SER A 217 11.25 -6.49 -7.87
CA SER A 217 10.04 -6.24 -7.12
C SER A 217 9.19 -5.18 -7.81
N TYR A 218 7.89 -5.38 -7.78
CA TYR A 218 6.90 -4.41 -8.25
C TYR A 218 7.03 -3.04 -7.55
N TYR A 219 7.60 -3.00 -6.34
CA TYR A 219 7.73 -1.80 -5.50
C TYR A 219 9.13 -1.17 -5.51
N ASN A 220 10.02 -1.63 -6.37
CA ASN A 220 11.39 -1.13 -6.46
C ASN A 220 11.56 -0.06 -7.55
#